data_f7073f7a477dc871d0676acbbf8d1b15
#
_entry.id   f7073f7a477dc871d0676acbbf8d1b15
#
_cell.length_a   1.000
_cell.length_b   1.000
_cell.length_c   1.000
_cell.angle_alpha   90.00
_cell.angle_beta   90.00
_cell.angle_gamma   90.00
#
_symmetry.space_group_name_H-M   'P 1'
#
loop_
_entity.id
_entity.type
_entity.pdbx_description
1 polymer ?
#
loop_
_entity_poly.entity_id
_entity_poly.type
_entity_poly.pdbx_seq_one_letter_code
_entity_poly.pdbx_strand_id
1 'polypeptide(L)' 'VADPYNKSAAERFSRLFRKAGVFLGKGQLAEALAVLRQGEALAAKLGDEQRLALFREEIARCQAQLSTLAEG' A
#
# COMPACT_ATOMS: atom_id res chain seq x y z
N VAL A 1 28.93 -4.48 1.81
CA VAL A 1 28.02 -5.62 2.02
C VAL A 1 26.58 -5.13 1.95
N ALA A 2 25.80 -5.73 1.07
CA ALA A 2 24.40 -5.38 0.96
C ALA A 2 23.70 -5.64 2.30
N ASP A 3 22.84 -4.71 2.69
CA ASP A 3 22.05 -4.86 3.89
C ASP A 3 20.89 -5.83 3.60
N PRO A 4 20.90 -7.07 4.14
CA PRO A 4 19.83 -8.02 3.86
C PRO A 4 18.46 -7.51 4.32
N TYR A 5 18.44 -6.68 5.34
CA TYR A 5 17.22 -6.10 5.86
C TYR A 5 16.57 -5.16 4.85
N ASN A 6 17.37 -4.29 4.22
CA ASN A 6 16.86 -3.37 3.21
C ASN A 6 16.34 -4.12 1.97
N LYS A 7 17.05 -5.17 1.56
CA LYS A 7 16.60 -6.00 0.45
C LYS A 7 15.28 -6.68 0.78
N SER A 8 15.17 -7.24 1.97
CA SER A 8 13.94 -7.89 2.42
C SER A 8 12.78 -6.90 2.49
N ALA A 9 13.04 -5.68 2.98
CA ALA A 9 12.02 -4.64 3.05
C ALA A 9 11.55 -4.25 1.66
N ALA A 10 12.47 -4.05 0.71
CA ALA A 10 12.13 -3.70 -0.67
C ALA A 10 11.27 -4.78 -1.31
N GLU A 11 11.59 -6.05 -1.07
CA GLU A 11 10.81 -7.16 -1.59
C GLU A 11 9.39 -7.17 -1.00
N ARG A 12 9.26 -6.89 0.29
CA ARG A 12 7.96 -6.80 0.96
C ARG A 12 7.13 -5.67 0.38
N PHE A 13 7.72 -4.49 0.18
CA PHE A 13 7.01 -3.37 -0.40
C PHE A 13 6.53 -3.68 -1.81
N SER A 14 7.40 -4.27 -2.64
CA SER A 14 7.03 -4.65 -4.00
C SER A 14 5.87 -5.63 -4.02
N ARG A 15 5.89 -6.60 -3.10
CA ARG A 15 4.83 -7.60 -2.99
C ARG A 15 3.51 -6.95 -2.58
N LEU A 16 3.55 -6.03 -1.62
CA LEU A 16 2.35 -5.34 -1.15
C LEU A 16 1.76 -4.45 -2.26
N PHE A 17 2.60 -3.71 -2.99
CA PHE A 17 2.13 -2.90 -4.11
C PHE A 17 1.49 -3.76 -5.18
N ARG A 18 2.12 -4.87 -5.52
CA ARG A 18 1.59 -5.79 -6.55
C ARG A 18 0.24 -6.36 -6.12
N LYS A 19 0.15 -6.79 -4.87
CA LYS A 19 -1.08 -7.34 -4.33
C LYS A 19 -2.20 -6.32 -4.31
N ALA A 20 -1.90 -5.10 -3.88
CA ALA A 20 -2.86 -4.00 -3.90
C ALA A 20 -3.34 -3.72 -5.33
N GLY A 21 -2.41 -3.71 -6.30
CA GLY A 21 -2.75 -3.50 -7.70
C GLY A 21 -3.69 -4.56 -8.24
N VAL A 22 -3.49 -5.83 -7.86
CA VAL A 22 -4.38 -6.91 -8.26
C VAL A 22 -5.79 -6.68 -7.71
N PHE A 23 -5.91 -6.34 -6.44
CA PHE A 23 -7.22 -6.06 -5.84
C PHE A 23 -7.89 -4.85 -6.51
N LEU A 24 -7.12 -3.77 -6.76
CA LEU A 24 -7.66 -2.59 -7.44
C LEU A 24 -8.17 -2.93 -8.84
N GLY A 25 -7.43 -3.76 -9.58
CA GLY A 25 -7.83 -4.19 -10.90
C GLY A 25 -9.11 -5.02 -10.91
N LYS A 26 -9.41 -5.68 -9.81
CA LYS A 26 -10.64 -6.46 -9.64
C LYS A 26 -11.79 -5.67 -9.02
N GLY A 27 -11.55 -4.41 -8.68
CA GLY A 27 -12.54 -3.58 -8.00
C GLY A 27 -12.73 -3.92 -6.53
N GLN A 28 -11.81 -4.69 -5.96
CA GLN A 28 -11.85 -5.09 -4.55
C GLN A 28 -11.16 -4.03 -3.70
N LEU A 29 -11.84 -2.89 -3.52
CA LEU A 29 -11.24 -1.71 -2.89
C LEU A 29 -10.95 -1.90 -1.41
N ALA A 30 -11.82 -2.59 -0.69
CA ALA A 30 -11.61 -2.83 0.74
C ALA A 30 -10.36 -3.69 0.98
N GLU A 31 -10.18 -4.72 0.18
CA GLU A 31 -9.00 -5.59 0.26
C GLU A 31 -7.74 -4.83 -0.12
N ALA A 32 -7.81 -4.01 -1.18
CA ALA A 32 -6.69 -3.18 -1.58
C ALA A 32 -6.30 -2.22 -0.46
N LEU A 33 -7.28 -1.60 0.17
CA LEU A 33 -7.05 -0.66 1.28
C LEU A 33 -6.34 -1.36 2.43
N ALA A 34 -6.75 -2.58 2.78
CA ALA A 34 -6.12 -3.33 3.85
C ALA A 34 -4.64 -3.60 3.55
N VAL A 35 -4.33 -3.98 2.30
CA VAL A 35 -2.95 -4.23 1.88
C VAL A 35 -2.13 -2.94 1.91
N LEU A 36 -2.71 -1.83 1.44
CA LEU A 36 -2.03 -0.53 1.45
C LEU A 36 -1.73 -0.08 2.88
N ARG A 37 -2.62 -0.33 3.81
CA ARG A 37 -2.38 0.00 5.23
C ARG A 37 -1.26 -0.83 5.83
N GLN A 38 -1.10 -2.08 5.40
CA GLN A 38 0.04 -2.89 5.80
C GLN A 38 1.34 -2.27 5.32
N GLY A 39 1.36 -1.78 4.08
CA GLY A 39 2.52 -1.10 3.53
C GLY A 39 2.83 0.19 4.27
N GLU A 40 1.80 0.96 4.60
CA GLU A 40 1.95 2.19 5.38
C GLU A 40 2.59 1.88 6.74
N ALA A 41 2.08 0.89 7.44
CA ALA A 41 2.60 0.50 8.75
C ALA A 41 4.07 0.06 8.66
N LEU A 42 4.41 -0.71 7.63
CA LEU A 42 5.79 -1.16 7.43
C LEU A 42 6.71 0.02 7.14
N ALA A 43 6.29 0.94 6.28
CA ALA A 43 7.07 2.13 5.95
C ALA A 43 7.30 3.00 7.18
N ALA A 44 6.26 3.18 8.01
CA ALA A 44 6.37 3.95 9.24
C ALA A 44 7.35 3.29 10.21
N LYS A 45 7.27 1.97 10.34
CA LYS A 45 8.15 1.21 11.23
C LYS A 45 9.61 1.34 10.80
N LEU A 46 9.87 1.36 9.51
CA LEU A 46 11.22 1.44 8.96
C LEU A 46 11.72 2.87 8.80
N GLY A 47 10.87 3.86 9.01
CA GLY A 47 11.22 5.26 8.82
C GLY A 47 11.40 5.63 7.35
N ASP A 48 10.78 4.88 6.44
CA ASP A 48 10.87 5.12 5.00
C ASP A 48 9.80 6.14 4.60
N GLU A 49 10.17 7.40 4.65
CA GLU A 49 9.23 8.49 4.41
C GLU A 49 8.70 8.52 2.98
N GLN A 50 9.53 8.15 2.01
CA GLN A 50 9.10 8.12 0.60
C GLN A 50 8.00 7.09 0.37
N ARG A 51 8.21 5.88 0.86
CA ARG A 51 7.22 4.83 0.72
C ARG A 51 5.99 5.10 1.58
N LEU A 52 6.19 5.68 2.74
CA LEU A 52 5.07 6.08 3.60
C LEU A 52 4.14 7.05 2.86
N ALA A 53 4.72 8.06 2.21
CA ALA A 53 3.95 9.03 1.43
C ALA A 53 3.22 8.36 0.26
N LEU A 54 3.88 7.44 -0.44
CA LEU A 54 3.27 6.71 -1.55
C LEU A 54 2.07 5.88 -1.09
N PHE A 55 2.22 5.15 0.01
CA PHE A 55 1.11 4.34 0.53
C PHE A 55 -0.05 5.23 1.00
N ARG A 56 0.24 6.34 1.66
CA ARG A 56 -0.79 7.28 2.10
C ARG A 56 -1.56 7.87 0.93
N GLU A 57 -0.87 8.20 -0.15
CA GLU A 57 -1.50 8.72 -1.35
C GLU A 57 -2.43 7.68 -1.96
N GLU A 58 -1.98 6.45 -2.08
CA GLU A 58 -2.81 5.36 -2.62
C GLU A 58 -3.99 5.04 -1.71
N ILE A 59 -3.79 5.09 -0.41
CA ILE A 59 -4.88 4.91 0.57
C ILE A 59 -5.94 5.99 0.36
N ALA A 60 -5.53 7.24 0.22
CA ALA A 60 -6.46 8.35 0.02
C ALA A 60 -7.28 8.16 -1.26
N ARG A 61 -6.64 7.73 -2.34
CA ARG A 61 -7.34 7.45 -3.60
C ARG A 61 -8.35 6.32 -3.44
N CYS A 62 -7.96 5.26 -2.75
CA CYS A 62 -8.81 4.11 -2.52
C CYS A 62 -10.01 4.50 -1.66
N GLN A 63 -9.79 5.29 -0.63
CA GLN A 63 -10.87 5.78 0.24
C GLN A 63 -11.83 6.69 -0.53
N ALA A 64 -11.31 7.53 -1.41
CA ALA A 64 -12.14 8.39 -2.24
C ALA A 64 -13.03 7.57 -3.17
N GLN A 65 -12.51 6.50 -3.76
CA GLN A 65 -13.30 5.62 -4.61
C GLN A 65 -14.39 4.90 -3.82
N LEU A 66 -14.05 4.43 -2.61
CA LEU A 66 -15.02 3.78 -1.73
C LEU A 66 -16.15 4.73 -1.36
N SER A 67 -15.83 5.98 -1.03
CA SER A 67 -16.83 7.01 -0.72
C SER A 67 -17.74 7.27 -1.90
N THR A 68 -17.18 7.37 -3.10
CA THR A 68 -17.95 7.60 -4.31
C THR A 68 -18.93 6.46 -4.56
N LEU A 69 -18.47 5.22 -4.39
CA LEU A 69 -19.34 4.06 -4.56
C LEU A 69 -20.44 4.00 -3.50
N ALA A 70 -20.13 4.41 -2.28
CA ALA A 70 -21.11 4.43 -1.20
C ALA A 70 -22.20 5.50 -1.44
N GLU A 71 -21.84 6.60 -2.08
CA GLU A 71 -22.78 7.68 -2.41
C GLU A 71 -23.61 7.36 -3.65
N GLY A 72 -23.07 6.54 -4.52
CA GLY A 72 -23.70 6.17 -5.78
C GLY A 72 -24.76 5.16 -5.63
#